data_df2e6607b18ebc73c11568f0fe7cbb26
#
_entry.id   df2e6607b18ebc73c11568f0fe7cbb26
#
_cell.length_a   1.000
_cell.length_b   1.000
_cell.length_c   1.000
_cell.angle_alpha   90.00
_cell.angle_beta   90.00
_cell.angle_gamma   90.00
#
_symmetry.space_group_name_H-M   'P 1'
#
loop_
_entity.id
_entity.type
_entity.pdbx_description
1 polymer ?
#
loop_
_entity_poly.entity_id
_entity_poly.type
_entity_poly.pdbx_seq_one_letter_code
_entity_poly.pdbx_strand_id
1 'polypeptide(L)'
;WSLTPERFEQYLKTAFDCWHQDAMRGKKRYHRYFDNLLLMLNGQPPEACGMLGTCGMQYVVEADGSVYPCDFYMLDQYKLGNLNTDTLAQIDARRKEIGFIEQSCAVDEKCKICKWYQLCRGGCRRDRDYYQDGIGRNYYCAAYERFFEYAWPKLGEVYEEVIRG
;
A
#
# COMPACT_ATOMS: atom_id res chain seq x y z
N TRP A 1 -12.24 0.16 -16.40
CA TRP A 1 -12.82 0.97 -15.31
C TRP A 1 -11.74 1.30 -14.26
N SER A 2 -10.64 1.95 -14.65
CA SER A 2 -9.64 2.40 -13.70
C SER A 2 -10.04 3.75 -13.10
N LEU A 3 -9.82 3.90 -11.81
CA LEU A 3 -10.04 5.16 -11.09
C LEU A 3 -8.96 6.15 -11.53
N THR A 4 -9.35 7.37 -11.96
CA THR A 4 -8.35 8.41 -12.25
C THR A 4 -7.77 9.00 -10.96
N PRO A 5 -6.56 9.60 -10.97
CA PRO A 5 -6.02 10.26 -9.80
C PRO A 5 -6.97 11.29 -9.18
N GLU A 6 -7.70 12.07 -10.00
CA GLU A 6 -8.65 13.09 -9.54
C GLU A 6 -9.84 12.46 -8.81
N ARG A 7 -10.40 11.38 -9.34
CA ARG A 7 -11.49 10.66 -8.69
C ARG A 7 -11.03 9.95 -7.43
N PHE A 8 -9.82 9.44 -7.42
CA PHE A 8 -9.23 8.82 -6.24
C PHE A 8 -8.98 9.85 -5.13
N GLU A 9 -8.48 11.04 -5.45
CA GLU A 9 -8.38 12.15 -4.53
C GLU A 9 -9.73 12.52 -3.91
N GLN A 10 -10.75 12.69 -4.73
CA GLN A 10 -12.10 13.01 -4.27
C GLN A 10 -12.64 11.92 -3.33
N TYR A 11 -12.45 10.66 -3.69
CA TYR A 11 -12.82 9.53 -2.82
C TYR A 11 -12.12 9.60 -1.48
N LEU A 12 -10.79 9.77 -1.47
CA LEU A 12 -10.00 9.84 -0.24
C LEU A 12 -10.47 10.98 0.67
N LYS A 13 -10.67 12.18 0.13
CA LYS A 13 -11.13 13.33 0.90
C LYS A 13 -12.52 13.12 1.49
N THR A 14 -13.46 12.63 0.69
CA THR A 14 -14.84 12.38 1.14
C THR A 14 -14.88 11.29 2.22
N ALA A 15 -14.21 10.17 1.99
CA ALA A 15 -14.15 9.08 2.97
C ALA A 15 -13.45 9.51 4.27
N PHE A 16 -12.38 10.31 4.14
CA PHE A 16 -11.65 10.87 5.29
C PHE A 16 -12.52 11.82 6.11
N ASP A 17 -13.29 12.71 5.49
CA ASP A 17 -14.19 13.62 6.20
C ASP A 17 -15.25 12.87 6.98
N CYS A 18 -15.81 11.80 6.43
CA CYS A 18 -16.77 10.95 7.14
C CYS A 18 -16.11 10.27 8.34
N TRP A 19 -14.91 9.70 8.16
CA TRP A 19 -14.15 9.04 9.21
C TRP A 19 -13.73 10.03 10.31
N HIS A 20 -13.22 11.22 9.94
CA HIS A 20 -12.86 12.29 10.86
C HIS A 20 -14.05 12.75 11.71
N GLN A 21 -15.22 13.01 11.09
CA GLN A 21 -16.42 13.41 11.80
C GLN A 21 -16.89 12.35 12.81
N ASP A 22 -16.81 11.06 12.46
CA ASP A 22 -17.15 9.99 13.38
C ASP A 22 -16.13 9.90 14.53
N ALA A 23 -14.84 10.01 14.26
CA ALA A 23 -13.80 10.02 15.29
C ALA A 23 -13.97 11.18 16.29
N MET A 24 -14.19 12.41 15.80
CA MET A 24 -14.43 13.60 16.66
C MET A 24 -15.73 13.55 17.45
N ARG A 25 -16.63 12.62 17.13
CA ARG A 25 -17.84 12.32 17.92
C ARG A 25 -17.67 11.12 18.85
N GLY A 26 -16.45 10.62 19.02
CA GLY A 26 -16.16 9.43 19.84
C GLY A 26 -16.63 8.11 19.23
N LYS A 27 -17.01 8.09 17.94
CA LYS A 27 -17.43 6.88 17.26
C LYS A 27 -16.21 6.18 16.64
N LYS A 28 -15.82 5.05 17.19
CA LYS A 28 -14.72 4.22 16.69
C LYS A 28 -15.18 3.42 15.46
N ARG A 29 -15.05 4.00 14.26
CA ARG A 29 -15.27 3.31 12.99
C ARG A 29 -13.93 3.00 12.35
N TYR A 30 -13.64 1.72 12.22
CA TYR A 30 -12.43 1.27 11.56
C TYR A 30 -12.47 1.60 10.05
N HIS A 31 -11.43 2.32 9.60
CA HIS A 31 -11.14 2.50 8.17
C HIS A 31 -9.66 2.22 7.94
N ARG A 32 -9.37 1.05 7.36
CA ARG A 32 -8.01 0.50 7.27
C ARG A 32 -6.94 1.52 6.85
N TYR A 33 -7.21 2.34 5.84
CA TYR A 33 -6.23 3.32 5.35
C TYR A 33 -5.96 4.43 6.38
N PHE A 34 -6.99 5.00 6.98
CA PHE A 34 -6.84 6.14 7.90
C PHE A 34 -6.34 5.70 9.28
N ASP A 35 -6.78 4.56 9.76
CA ASP A 35 -6.26 3.99 11.01
C ASP A 35 -4.77 3.64 10.89
N ASN A 36 -4.34 3.14 9.72
CA ASN A 36 -2.91 2.93 9.44
C ASN A 36 -2.11 4.24 9.41
N LEU A 37 -2.68 5.36 8.95
CA LEU A 37 -2.01 6.66 9.06
C LEU A 37 -1.79 7.07 10.53
N LEU A 38 -2.77 6.83 11.41
CA LEU A 38 -2.60 7.08 12.86
C LEU A 38 -1.52 6.17 13.46
N LEU A 39 -1.48 4.88 13.11
CA LEU A 39 -0.42 3.97 13.53
C LEU A 39 0.96 4.51 13.12
N MET A 40 1.11 4.94 11.88
CA MET A 40 2.37 5.49 11.36
C MET A 40 2.77 6.78 12.07
N LEU A 41 1.83 7.67 12.39
CA LEU A 41 2.09 8.86 13.20
C LEU A 41 2.54 8.51 14.61
N ASN A 42 2.04 7.41 15.17
CA ASN A 42 2.45 6.88 16.46
C ASN A 42 3.74 6.02 16.40
N GLY A 43 4.49 6.10 15.29
CA GLY A 43 5.76 5.39 15.13
C GLY A 43 5.62 3.87 14.89
N GLN A 44 4.41 3.37 14.65
CA GLN A 44 4.16 1.96 14.41
C GLN A 44 4.10 1.66 12.90
N PRO A 45 4.50 0.45 12.47
CA PRO A 45 4.36 0.06 11.07
C PRO A 45 2.87 -0.10 10.71
N PRO A 46 2.48 0.26 9.47
CA PRO A 46 1.13 -0.01 9.00
C PRO A 46 0.92 -1.52 8.81
N GLU A 47 -0.29 -1.99 9.08
CA GLU A 47 -0.71 -3.37 8.80
C GLU A 47 -1.01 -3.62 7.31
N ALA A 48 -1.36 -2.56 6.59
CA ALA A 48 -1.67 -2.63 5.17
C ALA A 48 -0.39 -2.71 4.33
N CYS A 49 -0.14 -3.84 3.66
CA CYS A 49 1.07 -4.04 2.86
C CYS A 49 1.31 -2.95 1.80
N GLY A 50 0.23 -2.42 1.20
CA GLY A 50 0.32 -1.32 0.24
C GLY A 50 0.80 0.01 0.84
N MET A 51 0.94 0.12 2.16
CA MET A 51 1.45 1.30 2.86
C MET A 51 2.86 1.10 3.43
N LEU A 52 3.43 -0.11 3.28
CA LEU A 52 4.80 -0.40 3.74
C LEU A 52 5.88 0.18 2.81
N GLY A 53 5.54 0.47 1.54
CA GLY A 53 6.51 0.92 0.52
C GLY A 53 7.33 -0.21 -0.10
N THR A 54 7.19 -1.42 0.41
CA THR A 54 7.81 -2.65 -0.10
C THR A 54 6.83 -3.82 0.02
N CYS A 55 6.97 -4.82 -0.84
CA CYS A 55 6.17 -6.03 -0.76
C CYS A 55 6.63 -6.91 0.41
N GLY A 56 5.68 -7.53 1.08
CA GLY A 56 5.94 -8.56 2.08
C GLY A 56 6.01 -9.95 1.47
N MET A 57 6.50 -10.91 2.26
CA MET A 57 6.44 -12.32 1.91
C MET A 57 5.01 -12.84 2.09
N GLN A 58 4.41 -13.28 1.01
CA GLN A 58 3.11 -13.95 1.01
C GLN A 58 3.07 -14.98 -0.12
N TYR A 59 2.17 -15.93 -0.03
CA TYR A 59 1.89 -16.90 -1.07
C TYR A 59 0.38 -16.94 -1.33
N VAL A 60 0.00 -16.75 -2.57
CA VAL A 60 -1.38 -16.89 -3.05
C VAL A 60 -1.46 -18.18 -3.82
N VAL A 61 -2.42 -19.03 -3.48
CA VAL A 61 -2.60 -20.34 -4.09
C VAL A 61 -3.92 -20.37 -4.84
N GLU A 62 -3.88 -20.72 -6.12
CA GLU A 62 -5.06 -20.93 -6.93
C GLU A 62 -5.62 -22.35 -6.80
N ALA A 63 -6.83 -22.57 -7.28
CA ALA A 63 -7.55 -23.84 -7.17
C ALA A 63 -6.82 -25.04 -7.81
N ASP A 64 -5.97 -24.81 -8.82
CA ASP A 64 -5.13 -25.81 -9.48
C ASP A 64 -3.81 -26.10 -8.72
N GLY A 65 -3.60 -25.45 -7.56
CA GLY A 65 -2.38 -25.55 -6.77
C GLY A 65 -1.26 -24.59 -7.21
N SER A 66 -1.45 -23.78 -8.23
CA SER A 66 -0.47 -22.78 -8.66
C SER A 66 -0.23 -21.72 -7.58
N VAL A 67 1.03 -21.34 -7.36
CA VAL A 67 1.46 -20.43 -6.31
C VAL A 67 2.04 -19.14 -6.89
N TYR A 68 1.64 -17.99 -6.33
CA TYR A 68 2.06 -16.66 -6.77
C TYR A 68 2.48 -15.79 -5.58
N PRO A 69 3.31 -14.73 -5.79
CA PRO A 69 3.83 -13.89 -4.71
C PRO A 69 2.82 -12.85 -4.20
N CYS A 70 1.73 -12.60 -4.92
CA CYS A 70 0.71 -11.61 -4.58
C CYS A 70 -0.56 -11.86 -5.40
N ASP A 71 -1.72 -11.56 -4.83
CA ASP A 71 -3.04 -11.66 -5.49
C ASP A 71 -3.19 -10.74 -6.70
N PHE A 72 -2.43 -9.65 -6.78
CA PHE A 72 -2.37 -8.78 -7.95
C PHE A 72 -1.38 -9.24 -9.03
N TYR A 73 -0.60 -10.27 -8.76
CA TYR A 73 0.46 -10.79 -9.63
C TYR A 73 0.29 -12.28 -9.94
N MET A 74 -0.96 -12.72 -10.07
CA MET A 74 -1.30 -14.06 -10.56
C MET A 74 -1.18 -14.12 -12.09
N LEU A 75 0.05 -13.93 -12.57
CA LEU A 75 0.44 -13.94 -13.98
C LEU A 75 1.55 -14.96 -14.17
N ASP A 76 1.59 -15.63 -15.33
CA ASP A 76 2.51 -16.73 -15.59
C ASP A 76 3.98 -16.40 -15.30
N GLN A 77 4.40 -15.18 -15.62
CA GLN A 77 5.76 -14.68 -15.37
C GLN A 77 6.13 -14.60 -13.88
N TYR A 78 5.13 -14.52 -12.99
CA TYR A 78 5.32 -14.46 -11.53
C TYR A 78 4.97 -15.78 -10.84
N LYS A 79 4.62 -16.81 -11.59
CA LYS A 79 4.34 -18.15 -11.03
C LYS A 79 5.57 -18.69 -10.31
N LEU A 80 5.38 -19.05 -9.04
CA LEU A 80 6.44 -19.56 -8.16
C LEU A 80 6.58 -21.08 -8.23
N GLY A 81 5.50 -21.77 -8.60
CA GLY A 81 5.42 -23.21 -8.67
C GLY A 81 3.99 -23.72 -8.51
N ASN A 82 3.84 -24.99 -8.17
CA ASN A 82 2.55 -25.64 -7.92
C ASN A 82 2.65 -26.62 -6.74
N LEU A 83 1.76 -26.51 -5.76
CA LEU A 83 1.79 -27.34 -4.55
C LEU A 83 1.55 -28.83 -4.81
N ASN A 84 1.04 -29.21 -5.99
CA ASN A 84 0.87 -30.62 -6.36
C ASN A 84 2.18 -31.25 -6.85
N THR A 85 3.16 -30.46 -7.27
CA THR A 85 4.40 -30.95 -7.90
C THR A 85 5.67 -30.45 -7.23
N ASP A 86 5.61 -29.30 -6.55
CA ASP A 86 6.77 -28.63 -6.02
C ASP A 86 6.75 -28.61 -4.49
N THR A 87 7.92 -28.68 -3.88
CA THR A 87 8.08 -28.46 -2.44
C THR A 87 8.05 -26.98 -2.10
N LEU A 88 7.69 -26.62 -0.86
CA LEU A 88 7.74 -25.23 -0.38
C LEU A 88 9.15 -24.63 -0.51
N ALA A 89 10.19 -25.43 -0.36
CA ALA A 89 11.58 -24.96 -0.54
C ALA A 89 11.88 -24.55 -1.99
N GLN A 90 11.36 -25.28 -2.97
CA GLN A 90 11.48 -24.94 -4.38
C GLN A 90 10.69 -23.66 -4.72
N ILE A 91 9.48 -23.54 -4.21
CA ILE A 91 8.64 -22.34 -4.37
C ILE A 91 9.32 -21.11 -3.76
N ASP A 92 9.90 -21.24 -2.56
CA ASP A 92 10.64 -20.16 -1.91
C ASP A 92 11.92 -19.79 -2.67
N ALA A 93 12.65 -20.77 -3.20
CA ALA A 93 13.82 -20.55 -4.05
C ALA A 93 13.43 -19.75 -5.31
N ARG A 94 12.34 -20.12 -5.97
CA ARG A 94 11.83 -19.42 -7.14
C ARG A 94 11.40 -17.99 -6.80
N ARG A 95 10.76 -17.76 -5.64
CA ARG A 95 10.40 -16.43 -5.17
C ARG A 95 11.62 -15.52 -5.04
N LYS A 96 12.71 -16.04 -4.49
CA LYS A 96 14.00 -15.31 -4.37
C LYS A 96 14.63 -15.05 -5.73
N GLU A 97 14.60 -16.02 -6.63
CA GLU A 97 15.15 -15.91 -7.98
C GLU A 97 14.51 -14.79 -8.78
N ILE A 98 13.17 -14.68 -8.77
CA ILE A 98 12.45 -13.61 -9.49
C ILE A 98 12.62 -12.24 -8.84
N GLY A 99 13.12 -12.16 -7.61
CA GLY A 99 13.40 -10.90 -6.92
C GLY A 99 12.17 -10.01 -6.70
N PHE A 100 10.98 -10.61 -6.50
CA PHE A 100 9.72 -9.86 -6.45
C PHE A 100 9.69 -8.82 -5.33
N ILE A 101 10.20 -9.17 -4.15
CA ILE A 101 10.25 -8.26 -2.99
C ILE A 101 11.33 -7.21 -3.20
N GLU A 102 12.52 -7.63 -3.58
CA GLU A 102 13.71 -6.79 -3.80
C GLU A 102 13.43 -5.69 -4.84
N GLN A 103 12.80 -6.05 -5.95
CA GLN A 103 12.38 -5.08 -6.97
C GLN A 103 11.39 -4.05 -6.42
N SER A 104 10.52 -4.45 -5.47
CA SER A 104 9.55 -3.54 -4.88
C SER A 104 10.16 -2.45 -4.00
N CYS A 105 11.41 -2.63 -3.57
CA CYS A 105 12.14 -1.64 -2.77
C CYS A 105 12.64 -0.42 -3.57
N ALA A 106 12.53 -0.43 -4.89
CA ALA A 106 12.91 0.69 -5.72
C ALA A 106 12.08 1.95 -5.38
N VAL A 107 12.75 3.09 -5.27
CA VAL A 107 12.15 4.38 -4.86
C VAL A 107 12.41 5.40 -5.97
N ASP A 108 11.36 6.01 -6.49
CA ASP A 108 11.45 7.11 -7.47
C ASP A 108 12.18 8.32 -6.85
N GLU A 109 13.00 9.03 -7.65
CA GLU A 109 13.81 10.16 -7.19
C GLU A 109 12.96 11.28 -6.54
N LYS A 110 11.75 11.53 -7.04
CA LYS A 110 10.82 12.50 -6.43
C LYS A 110 10.36 12.06 -5.04
N CYS A 111 10.27 10.77 -4.79
CA CYS A 111 9.90 10.27 -3.47
C CYS A 111 10.97 10.54 -2.42
N LYS A 112 12.25 10.58 -2.81
CA LYS A 112 13.38 10.82 -1.90
C LYS A 112 13.35 12.22 -1.25
N ILE A 113 12.76 13.18 -1.92
CA ILE A 113 12.63 14.58 -1.45
C ILE A 113 11.19 14.96 -1.08
N CYS A 114 10.25 14.02 -1.15
CA CYS A 114 8.85 14.27 -0.89
C CYS A 114 8.56 14.38 0.60
N LYS A 115 7.97 15.50 1.04
CA LYS A 115 7.59 15.72 2.45
C LYS A 115 6.61 14.67 2.99
N TRP A 116 5.83 14.02 2.11
CA TRP A 116 4.83 13.02 2.45
C TRP A 116 5.36 11.58 2.38
N TYR A 117 6.65 11.40 2.06
CA TYR A 117 7.19 10.05 1.87
C TYR A 117 7.04 9.17 3.11
N GLN A 118 7.15 9.72 4.30
CA GLN A 118 7.01 8.99 5.57
C GLN A 118 5.62 8.32 5.71
N LEU A 119 4.57 8.92 5.15
CA LEU A 119 3.21 8.39 5.16
C LEU A 119 2.87 7.62 3.88
N CYS A 120 3.32 8.10 2.72
CA CYS A 120 3.01 7.50 1.41
C CYS A 120 3.87 6.28 1.11
N ARG A 121 5.18 6.34 1.37
CA ARG A 121 6.20 5.30 1.07
C ARG A 121 6.16 4.76 -0.36
N GLY A 122 5.59 5.53 -1.31
CA GLY A 122 5.40 5.13 -2.69
C GLY A 122 4.19 4.22 -2.95
N GLY A 123 3.50 3.75 -1.91
CA GLY A 123 2.30 2.92 -2.04
C GLY A 123 2.57 1.51 -2.57
N CYS A 124 1.52 0.84 -3.05
CA CYS A 124 1.60 -0.52 -3.56
C CYS A 124 2.45 -0.60 -4.84
N ARG A 125 3.23 -1.67 -4.98
CA ARG A 125 3.99 -1.98 -6.21
C ARG A 125 3.09 -1.95 -7.45
N ARG A 126 1.90 -2.51 -7.38
CA ARG A 126 0.93 -2.55 -8.49
C ARG A 126 0.67 -1.18 -9.11
N ASP A 127 0.62 -0.14 -8.30
CA ASP A 127 0.35 1.22 -8.77
C ASP A 127 1.63 1.92 -9.27
N ARG A 128 2.81 1.27 -9.15
CA ARG A 128 4.12 1.76 -9.57
C ARG A 128 4.66 1.06 -10.83
N ASP A 129 4.17 -0.13 -11.15
CA ASP A 129 4.58 -0.91 -12.35
C ASP A 129 3.98 -0.36 -13.66
N TYR A 130 3.35 0.83 -13.61
CA TYR A 130 2.72 1.45 -14.77
C TYR A 130 3.71 1.87 -15.87
N TYR A 131 4.98 2.05 -15.52
CA TYR A 131 6.04 2.45 -16.46
C TYR A 131 6.81 1.23 -16.95
N GLN A 132 7.03 1.14 -18.27
CA GLN A 132 7.68 0.00 -18.92
C GLN A 132 9.17 -0.19 -18.54
N ASP A 133 9.82 0.84 -17.97
CA ASP A 133 11.23 0.85 -17.62
C ASP A 133 11.51 0.45 -16.16
N GLY A 134 10.60 -0.26 -15.51
CA GLY A 134 10.73 -0.71 -14.13
C GLY A 134 9.74 -0.06 -13.18
N ILE A 135 9.99 -0.19 -11.87
CA ILE A 135 9.11 0.36 -10.85
C ILE A 135 9.32 1.87 -10.74
N GLY A 136 8.34 2.63 -11.18
CA GLY A 136 8.37 4.08 -11.18
C GLY A 136 7.60 4.70 -10.01
N ARG A 137 7.17 5.95 -10.24
CA ARG A 137 6.32 6.68 -9.31
C ARG A 137 4.89 6.13 -9.34
N ASN A 138 4.26 6.09 -8.18
CA ASN A 138 2.87 5.66 -8.04
C ASN A 138 1.94 6.47 -8.96
N TYR A 139 1.05 5.78 -9.67
CA TYR A 139 0.05 6.38 -10.57
C TYR A 139 -0.82 7.43 -9.84
N TYR A 140 -1.13 7.18 -8.57
CA TYR A 140 -1.93 8.07 -7.72
C TYR A 140 -1.10 9.10 -6.94
N CYS A 141 0.18 9.29 -7.25
CA CYS A 141 1.07 10.18 -6.51
C CYS A 141 0.48 11.58 -6.29
N ALA A 142 -0.04 12.21 -7.35
CA ALA A 142 -0.64 13.54 -7.27
C ALA A 142 -1.92 13.57 -6.39
N ALA A 143 -2.69 12.49 -6.37
CA ALA A 143 -3.85 12.36 -5.50
C ALA A 143 -3.43 12.24 -4.03
N TYR A 144 -2.40 11.45 -3.73
CA TYR A 144 -1.86 11.33 -2.37
C TYR A 144 -1.28 12.65 -1.86
N GLU A 145 -0.53 13.39 -2.68
CA GLU A 145 -0.01 14.71 -2.30
C GLU A 145 -1.13 15.65 -1.87
N ARG A 146 -2.15 15.84 -2.75
CA ARG A 146 -3.29 16.72 -2.47
C ARG A 146 -4.17 16.22 -1.32
N PHE A 147 -4.28 14.91 -1.15
CA PHE A 147 -4.97 14.32 -0.02
C PHE A 147 -4.24 14.60 1.30
N PHE A 148 -2.93 14.36 1.38
CA PHE A 148 -2.19 14.61 2.62
C PHE A 148 -2.15 16.10 2.99
N GLU A 149 -2.03 17.00 2.02
CA GLU A 149 -2.14 18.44 2.28
C GLU A 149 -3.50 18.82 2.88
N TYR A 150 -4.57 18.24 2.37
CA TYR A 150 -5.91 18.45 2.86
C TYR A 150 -6.15 17.82 4.24
N ALA A 151 -5.70 16.60 4.44
CA ALA A 151 -6.01 15.79 5.62
C ALA A 151 -5.09 16.10 6.81
N TRP A 152 -3.90 16.63 6.58
CA TRP A 152 -2.87 16.77 7.61
C TRP A 152 -3.33 17.49 8.89
N PRO A 153 -3.98 18.67 8.85
CA PRO A 153 -4.45 19.32 10.07
C PRO A 153 -5.46 18.48 10.85
N LYS A 154 -6.44 17.93 10.12
CA LYS A 154 -7.51 17.09 10.70
C LYS A 154 -6.99 15.76 11.24
N LEU A 155 -5.97 15.21 10.59
CA LEU A 155 -5.33 13.96 11.05
C LEU A 155 -4.62 14.19 12.40
N GLY A 156 -4.03 15.38 12.59
CA GLY A 156 -3.48 15.81 13.87
C GLY A 156 -4.54 15.91 14.96
N GLU A 157 -5.71 16.47 14.68
CA GLU A 157 -6.84 16.54 15.63
C GLU A 157 -7.24 15.16 16.11
N VAL A 158 -7.44 14.21 15.19
CA VAL A 158 -7.80 12.83 15.54
C VAL A 158 -6.68 12.14 16.32
N TYR A 159 -5.42 12.37 15.96
CA TYR A 159 -4.28 11.79 16.67
C TYR A 159 -4.24 12.23 18.15
N GLU A 160 -4.41 13.53 18.42
CA GLU A 160 -4.45 14.05 19.79
C GLU A 160 -5.65 13.48 20.58
N GLU A 161 -6.82 13.42 19.97
CA GLU A 161 -8.04 12.93 20.63
C GLU A 161 -8.03 11.42 20.89
N VAL A 162 -7.56 10.62 19.92
CA VAL A 162 -7.72 9.15 19.95
C VAL A 162 -6.51 8.43 20.53
N ILE A 163 -5.31 8.96 20.34
CA ILE A 163 -4.05 8.31 20.72
C ILE A 163 -3.50 8.88 22.01
N ARG A 164 -3.65 10.18 22.27
CA ARG A 164 -3.11 10.85 23.46
C ARG A 164 -4.17 11.14 24.54
N GLY A 165 -5.46 11.21 24.18
CA GLY A 165 -6.59 11.33 25.11
C GLY A 165 -6.94 10.00 25.73
#